data_06a8dc2556fb781d7eb58b09f85d2f1d
#
_entry.id   06a8dc2556fb781d7eb58b09f85d2f1d
#
_cell.length_a   1.000
_cell.length_b   1.000
_cell.length_c   1.000
_cell.angle_alpha   90.00
_cell.angle_beta   90.00
_cell.angle_gamma   90.00
#
_symmetry.space_group_name_H-M   'P 1'
#
loop_
_entity.id
_entity.type
_entity.pdbx_description
1 polymer ?
#
loop_
_entity_poly.entity_id
_entity_poly.type
_entity_poly.pdbx_seq_one_letter_code
_entity_poly.pdbx_strand_id
1 'polypeptide(L)'
;MQTLVYFSNDGIQVLQGIIKGGRLNISNFKTLPVEAGALINGVITNEEAIKQTITEALKESPHLFKNMKLVIDSSLIATKNVEVPKLKPKELAVVAATEFEDTAGNYDALVVDYAHIPGPAGNNLFCCGVEKRVLESYVTLFASLKIQIKGIDVGLNTLIQYVSATKDFKGMTFALNILDGKNLISILFENGIYIFSNRSRLLSERGTDAFADELSGKLSSLIQFNKSQKSEHTLNMSLYAGLDEFELNRLRALNFDPDLNLFIIPQTPNIKNGFVMDETFDFGSFIYPIAGFFAGIKPINLFAAFKKSNVVKKELPFEYKALILPAAMILICLIFFGVFFGLKYSAQKSLEASNTYISDPNNQAEYMQAKELTDEVSGIQAEIANIESINTAINSNPDLTSDKLTHMATLTNGVIALNAMDYDGTTGAINISATANNEKEAAQYIERLKETQYFTQIDYTGYAQVSSSGTQTTTTTTGTTSSGFGFSAVAYLKAGGTQ
;
A
#
# COMPACT_ATOMS: atom_id res chain seq x y z
N MET A 1 1.77 8.01 -33.75
CA MET A 1 0.36 8.11 -34.16
C MET A 1 -0.37 6.89 -33.61
N GLN A 2 -1.53 7.10 -32.99
CA GLN A 2 -2.41 6.10 -32.40
C GLN A 2 -3.74 6.13 -33.13
N THR A 3 -4.39 5.00 -33.26
CA THR A 3 -5.74 4.88 -33.81
C THR A 3 -6.72 4.51 -32.68
N LEU A 4 -7.80 5.26 -32.52
CA LEU A 4 -8.94 4.93 -31.68
C LEU A 4 -10.09 4.48 -32.60
N VAL A 5 -10.72 3.38 -32.20
CA VAL A 5 -11.86 2.82 -32.94
C VAL A 5 -13.04 2.69 -31.96
N TYR A 6 -14.20 3.17 -32.38
CA TYR A 6 -15.45 3.01 -31.64
C TYR A 6 -16.50 2.37 -32.54
N PHE A 7 -17.21 1.41 -32.01
CA PHE A 7 -18.34 0.77 -32.68
C PHE A 7 -19.63 1.47 -32.25
N SER A 8 -20.01 2.47 -33.04
CA SER A 8 -21.26 3.19 -32.92
C SER A 8 -22.42 2.38 -33.51
N ASN A 9 -23.64 2.64 -33.09
CA ASN A 9 -24.82 2.02 -33.70
C ASN A 9 -24.99 2.34 -35.18
N ASP A 10 -24.43 3.45 -35.65
CA ASP A 10 -24.54 3.92 -37.03
C ASP A 10 -23.32 3.59 -37.91
N GLY A 11 -22.28 2.95 -37.31
CA GLY A 11 -21.09 2.57 -38.06
C GLY A 11 -19.84 2.48 -37.19
N ILE A 12 -18.70 2.18 -37.81
CA ILE A 12 -17.41 2.10 -37.13
C ILE A 12 -16.68 3.42 -37.30
N GLN A 13 -16.47 4.11 -36.20
CA GLN A 13 -15.73 5.37 -36.16
C GLN A 13 -14.25 5.09 -35.93
N VAL A 14 -13.39 5.63 -36.77
CA VAL A 14 -11.94 5.51 -36.71
C VAL A 14 -11.33 6.90 -36.63
N LEU A 15 -10.55 7.16 -35.62
CA LEU A 15 -9.89 8.43 -35.38
C LEU A 15 -8.38 8.21 -35.19
N GLN A 16 -7.58 8.92 -35.96
CA GLN A 16 -6.12 8.87 -35.87
C GLN A 16 -5.58 10.18 -35.31
N GLY A 17 -4.68 10.11 -34.36
CA GLY A 17 -4.14 11.29 -33.73
C GLY A 17 -2.93 11.01 -32.84
N ILE A 18 -2.46 12.08 -32.22
CA ILE A 18 -1.36 12.03 -31.25
C ILE A 18 -1.56 13.08 -30.17
N ILE A 19 -1.33 12.70 -28.91
CA ILE A 19 -1.24 13.65 -27.79
C ILE A 19 0.20 14.16 -27.67
N LYS A 20 0.35 15.50 -27.71
CA LYS A 20 1.61 16.19 -27.40
C LYS A 20 1.33 17.35 -26.44
N GLY A 21 2.03 17.36 -25.29
CA GLY A 21 1.88 18.44 -24.30
C GLY A 21 0.44 18.62 -23.78
N GLY A 22 -0.29 17.53 -23.59
CA GLY A 22 -1.67 17.53 -23.13
C GLY A 22 -2.70 17.96 -24.18
N ARG A 23 -2.28 18.13 -25.46
CA ARG A 23 -3.16 18.47 -26.56
C ARG A 23 -3.26 17.32 -27.54
N LEU A 24 -4.48 17.00 -27.95
CA LEU A 24 -4.75 16.04 -29.02
C LEU A 24 -4.66 16.74 -30.37
N ASN A 25 -3.81 16.23 -31.26
CA ASN A 25 -3.79 16.63 -32.67
C ASN A 25 -4.40 15.48 -33.48
N ILE A 26 -5.56 15.67 -34.02
CA ILE A 26 -6.28 14.73 -34.88
C ILE A 26 -5.69 14.86 -36.28
N SER A 27 -5.21 13.75 -36.86
CA SER A 27 -4.62 13.70 -38.20
C SER A 27 -5.55 13.14 -39.26
N ASN A 28 -6.48 12.28 -38.88
CA ASN A 28 -7.42 11.64 -39.79
C ASN A 28 -8.64 11.11 -39.04
N PHE A 29 -9.78 11.06 -39.68
CA PHE A 29 -11.02 10.46 -39.20
C PHE A 29 -11.73 9.74 -40.33
N LYS A 30 -12.49 8.71 -40.00
CA LYS A 30 -13.35 8.00 -40.96
C LYS A 30 -14.51 7.34 -40.22
N THR A 31 -15.70 7.43 -40.78
CA THR A 31 -16.84 6.62 -40.39
C THR A 31 -17.07 5.57 -41.48
N LEU A 32 -17.02 4.30 -41.08
CA LEU A 32 -17.27 3.15 -41.95
C LEU A 32 -18.72 2.72 -41.74
N PRO A 33 -19.59 2.82 -42.74
CA PRO A 33 -20.97 2.40 -42.62
C PRO A 33 -21.05 0.91 -42.42
N VAL A 34 -21.95 0.47 -41.54
CA VAL A 34 -22.19 -0.94 -41.24
C VAL A 34 -23.63 -1.28 -41.56
N GLU A 35 -23.87 -2.49 -42.03
CA GLU A 35 -25.22 -3.00 -42.29
C GLU A 35 -26.11 -2.85 -41.04
N ALA A 36 -27.36 -2.39 -41.25
CA ALA A 36 -28.27 -2.21 -40.14
C ALA A 36 -28.50 -3.52 -39.37
N GLY A 37 -28.34 -3.45 -38.07
CA GLY A 37 -28.47 -4.60 -37.20
C GLY A 37 -27.19 -5.47 -37.07
N ALA A 38 -26.12 -5.20 -37.82
CA ALA A 38 -24.86 -5.93 -37.63
C ALA A 38 -24.13 -5.56 -36.31
N LEU A 39 -24.50 -4.42 -35.75
CA LEU A 39 -24.06 -3.97 -34.43
C LEU A 39 -25.27 -3.48 -33.63
N ILE A 40 -25.51 -4.04 -32.47
CA ILE A 40 -26.60 -3.64 -31.59
C ILE A 40 -26.08 -3.41 -30.20
N ASN A 41 -26.19 -2.16 -29.69
CA ASN A 41 -25.78 -1.83 -28.32
C ASN A 41 -24.34 -2.28 -28.00
N GLY A 42 -23.41 -2.04 -28.90
CA GLY A 42 -22.01 -2.44 -28.74
C GLY A 42 -21.75 -3.95 -28.80
N VAL A 43 -22.72 -4.75 -29.25
CA VAL A 43 -22.54 -6.19 -29.45
C VAL A 43 -22.52 -6.49 -30.95
N ILE A 44 -21.53 -7.25 -31.39
CA ILE A 44 -21.40 -7.72 -32.78
C ILE A 44 -22.42 -8.82 -32.98
N THR A 45 -23.40 -8.59 -33.87
CA THR A 45 -24.48 -9.54 -34.21
C THR A 45 -24.28 -10.17 -35.58
N ASN A 46 -23.58 -9.46 -36.50
CA ASN A 46 -23.18 -9.98 -37.80
C ASN A 46 -21.68 -9.71 -38.04
N GLU A 47 -20.82 -10.68 -37.64
CA GLU A 47 -19.36 -10.56 -37.73
C GLU A 47 -18.88 -10.43 -39.20
N GLU A 48 -19.51 -11.16 -40.13
CA GLU A 48 -19.10 -11.15 -41.53
C GLU A 48 -19.35 -9.81 -42.21
N ALA A 49 -20.48 -9.16 -41.95
CA ALA A 49 -20.75 -7.80 -42.46
C ALA A 49 -19.71 -6.79 -41.95
N ILE A 50 -19.39 -6.83 -40.65
CA ILE A 50 -18.37 -5.94 -40.06
C ILE A 50 -16.99 -6.24 -40.63
N LYS A 51 -16.63 -7.51 -40.80
CA LYS A 51 -15.36 -7.95 -41.37
C LYS A 51 -15.19 -7.49 -42.82
N GLN A 52 -16.26 -7.57 -43.61
CA GLN A 52 -16.26 -7.05 -44.98
C GLN A 52 -15.99 -5.54 -44.97
N THR A 53 -16.73 -4.76 -44.19
CA THR A 53 -16.56 -3.30 -44.07
C THR A 53 -15.12 -2.92 -43.70
N ILE A 54 -14.54 -3.59 -42.69
CA ILE A 54 -13.15 -3.33 -42.28
C ILE A 54 -12.16 -3.73 -43.38
N THR A 55 -12.39 -4.84 -44.06
CA THR A 55 -11.53 -5.32 -45.15
C THR A 55 -11.51 -4.35 -46.32
N GLU A 56 -12.66 -3.79 -46.68
CA GLU A 56 -12.78 -2.74 -47.71
C GLU A 56 -12.01 -1.45 -47.30
N ALA A 57 -12.19 -1.03 -46.06
CA ALA A 57 -11.47 0.12 -45.52
C ALA A 57 -9.93 -0.09 -45.50
N LEU A 58 -9.46 -1.32 -45.25
CA LEU A 58 -8.04 -1.67 -45.29
C LEU A 58 -7.46 -1.66 -46.73
N LYS A 59 -8.26 -2.00 -47.75
CA LYS A 59 -7.84 -1.88 -49.13
C LYS A 59 -7.57 -0.45 -49.54
N GLU A 60 -8.43 0.50 -49.07
CA GLU A 60 -8.25 1.92 -49.32
C GLU A 60 -7.14 2.55 -48.47
N SER A 61 -7.03 2.12 -47.22
CA SER A 61 -6.12 2.69 -46.22
C SER A 61 -5.46 1.59 -45.39
N PRO A 62 -4.36 0.97 -45.87
CA PRO A 62 -3.72 -0.18 -45.21
C PRO A 62 -3.24 0.08 -43.77
N HIS A 63 -3.05 1.35 -43.42
CA HIS A 63 -2.56 1.75 -42.09
C HIS A 63 -3.67 2.31 -41.17
N LEU A 64 -4.95 2.23 -41.59
CA LEU A 64 -6.06 2.81 -40.86
C LEU A 64 -6.16 2.28 -39.41
N PHE A 65 -5.90 1.00 -39.19
CA PHE A 65 -5.97 0.34 -37.88
C PHE A 65 -4.60 0.13 -37.22
N LYS A 66 -3.57 0.86 -37.65
CA LYS A 66 -2.24 0.73 -37.05
C LYS A 66 -2.21 1.28 -35.63
N ASN A 67 -1.63 0.53 -34.66
CA ASN A 67 -1.54 0.89 -33.27
C ASN A 67 -2.90 1.20 -32.64
N MET A 68 -3.87 0.29 -32.88
CA MET A 68 -5.27 0.48 -32.55
C MET A 68 -5.57 0.21 -31.10
N LYS A 69 -6.35 1.11 -30.49
CA LYS A 69 -7.13 0.86 -29.28
C LYS A 69 -8.61 0.91 -29.60
N LEU A 70 -9.38 0.10 -28.93
CA LEU A 70 -10.82 0.03 -29.06
C LEU A 70 -11.49 0.72 -27.87
N VAL A 71 -12.51 1.49 -28.13
CA VAL A 71 -13.45 1.97 -27.12
C VAL A 71 -14.75 1.22 -27.34
N ILE A 72 -15.28 0.59 -26.31
CA ILE A 72 -16.56 -0.11 -26.34
C ILE A 72 -17.54 0.57 -25.40
N ASP A 73 -18.79 0.63 -25.81
CA ASP A 73 -19.88 1.11 -24.99
C ASP A 73 -21.10 0.22 -25.17
N SER A 74 -21.67 -0.27 -24.08
CA SER A 74 -22.79 -1.22 -24.09
C SER A 74 -23.52 -1.22 -22.75
N SER A 75 -24.83 -1.50 -22.78
CA SER A 75 -25.58 -1.76 -21.54
C SER A 75 -25.19 -3.07 -20.84
N LEU A 76 -24.41 -3.93 -21.51
CA LEU A 76 -23.85 -5.16 -20.93
C LEU A 76 -22.56 -4.90 -20.14
N ILE A 77 -22.08 -3.67 -20.11
CA ILE A 77 -20.93 -3.27 -19.30
C ILE A 77 -21.45 -2.83 -17.93
N ALA A 78 -21.19 -3.59 -16.91
CA ALA A 78 -21.45 -3.19 -15.54
C ALA A 78 -20.39 -2.21 -15.07
N THR A 79 -20.81 -1.11 -14.45
CA THR A 79 -19.87 -0.11 -13.91
C THR A 79 -20.22 0.24 -12.47
N LYS A 80 -19.20 0.47 -11.65
CA LYS A 80 -19.34 0.91 -10.27
C LYS A 80 -18.31 1.99 -9.96
N ASN A 81 -18.72 2.96 -9.16
CA ASN A 81 -17.82 3.96 -8.59
C ASN A 81 -17.64 3.68 -7.10
N VAL A 82 -16.42 3.40 -6.69
CA VAL A 82 -16.11 2.94 -5.34
C VAL A 82 -15.09 3.86 -4.69
N GLU A 83 -15.44 4.39 -3.54
CA GLU A 83 -14.50 5.15 -2.74
C GLU A 83 -13.56 4.20 -2.00
N VAL A 84 -12.25 4.43 -2.12
CA VAL A 84 -11.24 3.54 -1.55
C VAL A 84 -10.16 4.32 -0.79
N PRO A 85 -9.64 3.77 0.30
CA PRO A 85 -8.45 4.30 0.94
C PRO A 85 -7.22 4.12 0.02
N LYS A 86 -6.08 4.65 0.42
CA LYS A 86 -4.82 4.42 -0.31
C LYS A 86 -4.40 2.96 -0.17
N LEU A 87 -4.59 2.18 -1.22
CA LEU A 87 -4.26 0.76 -1.31
C LEU A 87 -3.21 0.53 -2.40
N LYS A 88 -2.54 -0.63 -2.33
CA LYS A 88 -1.61 -1.08 -3.38
C LYS A 88 -2.37 -1.57 -4.61
N PRO A 89 -1.77 -1.52 -5.83
CA PRO A 89 -2.46 -1.94 -7.05
C PRO A 89 -3.03 -3.37 -7.03
N LYS A 90 -2.40 -4.30 -6.31
CA LYS A 90 -2.92 -5.67 -6.14
C LYS A 90 -4.19 -5.71 -5.29
N GLU A 91 -4.24 -4.92 -4.24
CA GLU A 91 -5.39 -4.82 -3.32
C GLU A 91 -6.57 -4.14 -4.04
N LEU A 92 -6.29 -3.07 -4.80
CA LEU A 92 -7.29 -2.40 -5.63
C LEU A 92 -7.91 -3.33 -6.68
N ALA A 93 -7.11 -4.21 -7.28
CA ALA A 93 -7.62 -5.20 -8.22
C ALA A 93 -8.55 -6.23 -7.55
N VAL A 94 -8.29 -6.58 -6.29
CA VAL A 94 -9.18 -7.44 -5.49
C VAL A 94 -10.47 -6.70 -5.20
N VAL A 95 -10.42 -5.47 -4.69
CA VAL A 95 -11.61 -4.64 -4.45
C VAL A 95 -12.46 -4.54 -5.71
N ALA A 96 -11.87 -4.20 -6.85
CA ALA A 96 -12.60 -4.11 -8.11
C ALA A 96 -13.28 -5.44 -8.50
N ALA A 97 -12.65 -6.59 -8.26
CA ALA A 97 -13.23 -7.89 -8.55
C ALA A 97 -14.40 -8.21 -7.60
N THR A 98 -14.22 -7.97 -6.28
CA THR A 98 -15.24 -8.22 -5.26
C THR A 98 -16.51 -7.41 -5.51
N GLU A 99 -16.39 -6.19 -6.05
CA GLU A 99 -17.56 -5.37 -6.38
C GLU A 99 -18.54 -6.03 -7.37
N PHE A 100 -18.08 -6.99 -8.15
CA PHE A 100 -18.91 -7.68 -9.15
C PHE A 100 -19.24 -9.13 -8.78
N GLU A 101 -18.88 -9.62 -7.60
CA GLU A 101 -19.16 -11.01 -7.18
C GLU A 101 -20.65 -11.32 -7.19
N ASP A 102 -21.48 -10.42 -6.68
CA ASP A 102 -22.94 -10.58 -6.69
C ASP A 102 -23.55 -10.48 -8.11
N THR A 103 -22.88 -9.79 -9.01
CA THR A 103 -23.31 -9.60 -10.39
C THR A 103 -22.97 -10.83 -11.24
N ALA A 104 -21.91 -11.55 -10.89
CA ALA A 104 -21.42 -12.72 -11.63
C ALA A 104 -22.31 -13.97 -11.50
N GLY A 105 -23.28 -13.98 -10.59
CA GLY A 105 -24.13 -15.16 -10.32
C GLY A 105 -25.00 -15.65 -11.49
N ASN A 106 -25.14 -14.85 -12.56
CA ASN A 106 -25.95 -15.19 -13.75
C ASN A 106 -25.19 -15.17 -15.08
N TYR A 107 -23.87 -14.86 -15.06
CA TYR A 107 -23.10 -14.69 -16.30
C TYR A 107 -21.82 -15.52 -16.24
N ASP A 108 -21.39 -16.03 -17.41
CA ASP A 108 -20.03 -16.52 -17.61
C ASP A 108 -19.03 -15.47 -17.13
N ALA A 109 -17.93 -15.91 -16.57
CA ALA A 109 -16.93 -15.09 -15.85
C ALA A 109 -16.76 -13.67 -16.42
N LEU A 110 -17.02 -12.66 -15.59
CA LEU A 110 -16.79 -11.27 -15.93
C LEU A 110 -15.28 -10.98 -16.01
N VAL A 111 -14.89 -10.23 -17.03
CA VAL A 111 -13.56 -9.63 -17.11
C VAL A 111 -13.64 -8.26 -16.46
N VAL A 112 -12.93 -8.09 -15.35
CA VAL A 112 -12.97 -6.88 -14.54
C VAL A 112 -11.66 -6.11 -14.67
N ASP A 113 -11.74 -4.79 -14.80
CA ASP A 113 -10.62 -3.87 -14.64
C ASP A 113 -11.11 -2.56 -14.00
N TYR A 114 -10.18 -1.68 -13.62
CA TYR A 114 -10.49 -0.43 -12.95
C TYR A 114 -9.57 0.71 -13.38
N ALA A 115 -10.04 1.94 -13.21
CA ALA A 115 -9.24 3.16 -13.34
C ALA A 115 -9.35 4.01 -12.08
N HIS A 116 -8.35 4.85 -11.83
CA HIS A 116 -8.47 5.91 -10.85
C HIS A 116 -9.21 7.10 -11.45
N ILE A 117 -10.19 7.62 -10.73
CA ILE A 117 -10.90 8.83 -11.10
C ILE A 117 -10.89 9.82 -9.92
N PRO A 118 -10.97 11.13 -10.18
CA PRO A 118 -11.21 12.10 -9.12
C PRO A 118 -12.51 11.79 -8.39
N GLY A 119 -12.54 11.93 -7.08
CA GLY A 119 -13.73 11.78 -6.26
C GLY A 119 -13.82 12.88 -5.21
N PRO A 120 -15.00 13.10 -4.58
CA PRO A 120 -15.20 14.12 -3.56
C PRO A 120 -14.25 13.99 -2.37
N ALA A 121 -13.94 12.78 -1.94
CA ALA A 121 -13.00 12.49 -0.86
C ALA A 121 -11.56 12.19 -1.33
N GLY A 122 -11.29 12.29 -2.63
CA GLY A 122 -9.96 12.24 -3.22
C GLY A 122 -9.66 11.02 -4.10
N ASN A 123 -9.85 9.80 -3.63
CA ASN A 123 -9.50 8.59 -4.39
C ASN A 123 -10.72 7.71 -4.64
N ASN A 124 -11.23 7.75 -5.86
CA ASN A 124 -12.28 6.84 -6.31
C ASN A 124 -11.76 5.88 -7.36
N LEU A 125 -12.29 4.68 -7.36
CA LEU A 125 -12.11 3.70 -8.42
C LEU A 125 -13.35 3.66 -9.28
N PHE A 126 -13.15 3.86 -10.56
CA PHE A 126 -14.13 3.48 -11.56
C PHE A 126 -13.85 2.03 -11.95
N CYS A 127 -14.72 1.12 -11.52
CA CYS A 127 -14.63 -0.31 -11.81
C CYS A 127 -15.56 -0.67 -12.94
N CYS A 128 -15.13 -1.53 -13.85
CA CYS A 128 -15.98 -2.09 -14.90
C CYS A 128 -15.85 -3.60 -15.01
N GLY A 129 -16.97 -4.26 -15.27
CA GLY A 129 -17.07 -5.69 -15.52
C GLY A 129 -17.77 -5.93 -16.86
N VAL A 130 -17.17 -6.75 -17.71
CA VAL A 130 -17.70 -7.08 -19.04
C VAL A 130 -17.73 -8.59 -19.21
N GLU A 131 -18.82 -9.12 -19.75
CA GLU A 131 -18.89 -10.54 -20.06
C GLU A 131 -17.79 -10.95 -21.02
N LYS A 132 -17.13 -12.05 -20.73
CA LYS A 132 -16.02 -12.58 -21.52
C LYS A 132 -16.38 -12.74 -23.00
N ARG A 133 -17.58 -13.21 -23.31
CA ARG A 133 -18.07 -13.42 -24.69
C ARG A 133 -18.10 -12.12 -25.51
N VAL A 134 -18.43 -10.98 -24.87
CA VAL A 134 -18.45 -9.68 -25.55
C VAL A 134 -17.05 -9.27 -25.98
N LEU A 135 -16.05 -9.44 -25.12
CA LEU A 135 -14.66 -9.17 -25.46
C LEU A 135 -14.10 -10.15 -26.49
N GLU A 136 -14.49 -11.41 -26.38
CA GLU A 136 -14.07 -12.48 -27.29
C GLU A 136 -14.51 -12.21 -28.73
N SER A 137 -15.74 -11.72 -28.97
CA SER A 137 -16.20 -11.37 -30.31
C SER A 137 -15.33 -10.30 -30.97
N TYR A 138 -14.97 -9.24 -30.25
CA TYR A 138 -14.06 -8.20 -30.76
C TYR A 138 -12.65 -8.75 -31.01
N VAL A 139 -12.12 -9.53 -30.06
CA VAL A 139 -10.77 -10.08 -30.17
C VAL A 139 -10.67 -11.03 -31.35
N THR A 140 -11.66 -11.90 -31.55
CA THR A 140 -11.73 -12.86 -32.66
C THR A 140 -11.86 -12.15 -34.00
N LEU A 141 -12.76 -11.18 -34.12
CA LEU A 141 -12.90 -10.35 -35.32
C LEU A 141 -11.59 -9.75 -35.77
N PHE A 142 -10.92 -8.97 -34.88
CA PHE A 142 -9.67 -8.30 -35.25
C PHE A 142 -8.52 -9.26 -35.46
N ALA A 143 -8.47 -10.39 -34.73
CA ALA A 143 -7.49 -11.45 -34.96
C ALA A 143 -7.64 -12.08 -36.35
N SER A 144 -8.88 -12.35 -36.80
CA SER A 144 -9.17 -12.90 -38.14
C SER A 144 -8.69 -11.96 -39.27
N LEU A 145 -8.71 -10.64 -39.01
CA LEU A 145 -8.22 -9.59 -39.93
C LEU A 145 -6.74 -9.29 -39.76
N LYS A 146 -6.02 -10.01 -38.88
CA LYS A 146 -4.59 -9.77 -38.54
C LYS A 146 -4.32 -8.37 -38.00
N ILE A 147 -5.33 -7.72 -37.40
CA ILE A 147 -5.21 -6.39 -36.75
C ILE A 147 -4.90 -6.61 -35.26
N GLN A 148 -3.84 -5.95 -34.78
CA GLN A 148 -3.45 -6.05 -33.38
C GLN A 148 -4.15 -5.00 -32.52
N ILE A 149 -4.98 -5.46 -31.57
CA ILE A 149 -5.55 -4.62 -30.53
C ILE A 149 -4.47 -4.34 -29.46
N LYS A 150 -4.23 -3.06 -29.14
CA LYS A 150 -3.30 -2.62 -28.08
C LYS A 150 -4.01 -2.47 -26.72
N GLY A 151 -5.30 -2.20 -26.72
CA GLY A 151 -6.11 -2.07 -25.52
C GLY A 151 -7.59 -1.93 -25.88
N ILE A 152 -8.44 -2.26 -24.91
CA ILE A 152 -9.89 -2.04 -24.97
C ILE A 152 -10.26 -1.24 -23.71
N ASP A 153 -10.86 -0.07 -23.90
CA ASP A 153 -11.38 0.79 -22.84
C ASP A 153 -12.91 0.89 -22.92
N VAL A 154 -13.54 1.40 -21.87
CA VAL A 154 -14.98 1.57 -21.75
C VAL A 154 -15.35 3.03 -22.05
N GLY A 155 -16.37 3.27 -22.85
CA GLY A 155 -16.80 4.59 -23.26
C GLY A 155 -17.01 5.53 -22.08
N LEU A 156 -17.72 5.10 -21.04
CA LEU A 156 -17.95 5.94 -19.86
C LEU A 156 -16.63 6.33 -19.16
N ASN A 157 -15.68 5.39 -19.03
CA ASN A 157 -14.37 5.71 -18.46
C ASN A 157 -13.63 6.76 -19.30
N THR A 158 -13.62 6.58 -20.64
CA THR A 158 -12.93 7.53 -21.51
C THR A 158 -13.50 8.95 -21.40
N LEU A 159 -14.82 9.08 -21.28
CA LEU A 159 -15.49 10.38 -21.08
C LEU A 159 -15.12 11.00 -19.73
N ILE A 160 -15.10 10.23 -18.65
CA ILE A 160 -14.66 10.70 -17.32
C ILE A 160 -13.22 11.20 -17.37
N GLN A 161 -12.32 10.45 -18.01
CA GLN A 161 -10.91 10.84 -18.16
C GLN A 161 -10.75 12.09 -19.04
N TYR A 162 -11.54 12.21 -20.11
CA TYR A 162 -11.54 13.39 -20.99
C TYR A 162 -11.96 14.64 -20.23
N VAL A 163 -13.06 14.58 -19.48
CA VAL A 163 -13.53 15.70 -18.65
C VAL A 163 -12.47 16.08 -17.61
N SER A 164 -11.91 15.08 -16.91
CA SER A 164 -10.87 15.32 -15.91
C SER A 164 -9.58 15.93 -16.48
N ALA A 165 -9.23 15.59 -17.72
CA ALA A 165 -8.05 16.12 -18.41
C ALA A 165 -8.26 17.51 -19.04
N THR A 166 -9.52 17.93 -19.20
CA THR A 166 -9.88 19.17 -19.89
C THR A 166 -10.10 20.29 -18.88
N LYS A 167 -9.27 21.33 -18.96
CA LYS A 167 -9.30 22.45 -18.01
C LYS A 167 -10.61 23.21 -17.97
N ASP A 168 -11.28 23.29 -19.12
CA ASP A 168 -12.51 24.05 -19.29
C ASP A 168 -13.69 23.47 -18.48
N PHE A 169 -13.64 22.18 -18.17
CA PHE A 169 -14.65 21.52 -17.34
C PHE A 169 -14.35 21.57 -15.84
N LYS A 170 -13.16 22.04 -15.46
CA LYS A 170 -12.78 22.11 -14.07
C LYS A 170 -13.62 23.14 -13.29
N GLY A 171 -14.22 22.71 -12.20
CA GLY A 171 -15.09 23.57 -11.38
C GLY A 171 -16.50 23.77 -11.95
N MET A 172 -16.85 23.11 -13.06
CA MET A 172 -18.17 23.21 -13.66
C MET A 172 -19.09 22.08 -13.18
N THR A 173 -20.35 22.39 -12.94
CA THR A 173 -21.42 21.43 -12.71
C THR A 173 -22.30 21.35 -13.95
N PHE A 174 -22.28 20.20 -14.60
CA PHE A 174 -22.97 20.02 -15.86
C PHE A 174 -23.37 18.56 -16.11
N ALA A 175 -24.34 18.38 -16.99
CA ALA A 175 -24.68 17.09 -17.56
C ALA A 175 -24.02 16.92 -18.94
N LEU A 176 -23.43 15.75 -19.20
CA LEU A 176 -22.96 15.37 -20.52
C LEU A 176 -23.86 14.23 -21.04
N ASN A 177 -24.56 14.49 -22.12
CA ASN A 177 -25.49 13.57 -22.75
C ASN A 177 -24.95 13.14 -24.10
N ILE A 178 -24.74 11.85 -24.27
CA ILE A 178 -24.22 11.26 -25.51
C ILE A 178 -25.32 10.44 -26.16
N LEU A 179 -25.69 10.79 -27.37
CA LEU A 179 -26.57 10.00 -28.20
C LEU A 179 -25.78 9.19 -29.22
N ASP A 180 -26.01 7.88 -29.21
CA ASP A 180 -25.50 6.96 -30.21
C ASP A 180 -26.64 6.05 -30.70
N GLY A 181 -27.16 6.38 -31.87
CA GLY A 181 -28.40 5.81 -32.38
C GLY A 181 -29.59 6.09 -31.45
N LYS A 182 -30.18 5.04 -30.90
CA LYS A 182 -31.26 5.13 -29.91
C LYS A 182 -30.77 5.04 -28.47
N ASN A 183 -29.48 4.93 -28.21
CA ASN A 183 -28.93 4.89 -26.88
C ASN A 183 -28.54 6.28 -26.39
N LEU A 184 -29.03 6.63 -25.22
CA LEU A 184 -28.65 7.85 -24.50
C LEU A 184 -27.90 7.49 -23.24
N ILE A 185 -26.70 8.01 -23.08
CA ILE A 185 -26.01 8.03 -21.79
C ILE A 185 -25.99 9.46 -21.26
N SER A 186 -26.48 9.64 -20.05
CA SER A 186 -26.45 10.94 -19.35
C SER A 186 -25.50 10.82 -18.17
N ILE A 187 -24.52 11.71 -18.10
CA ILE A 187 -23.46 11.72 -17.10
C ILE A 187 -23.51 13.03 -16.35
N LEU A 188 -23.61 12.97 -15.04
CA LEU A 188 -23.57 14.14 -14.17
C LEU A 188 -22.17 14.37 -13.64
N PHE A 189 -21.65 15.56 -13.86
CA PHE A 189 -20.41 16.06 -13.27
C PHE A 189 -20.71 17.21 -12.32
N GLU A 190 -20.12 17.19 -11.15
CA GLU A 190 -20.17 18.26 -10.15
C GLU A 190 -18.74 18.74 -9.87
N ASN A 191 -18.49 20.03 -10.04
CA ASN A 191 -17.14 20.59 -9.99
C ASN A 191 -16.14 19.91 -10.95
N GLY A 192 -16.62 19.36 -12.07
CA GLY A 192 -15.82 18.58 -13.00
C GLY A 192 -15.50 17.15 -12.51
N ILE A 193 -16.09 16.71 -11.40
CA ILE A 193 -15.95 15.37 -10.83
C ILE A 193 -17.16 14.54 -11.24
N TYR A 194 -16.90 13.31 -11.68
CA TYR A 194 -17.95 12.34 -11.99
C TYR A 194 -18.76 11.95 -10.77
N ILE A 195 -20.07 12.09 -10.83
CA ILE A 195 -21.01 11.75 -9.76
C ILE A 195 -21.82 10.51 -10.13
N PHE A 196 -22.48 10.55 -11.28
CA PHE A 196 -23.49 9.56 -11.66
C PHE A 196 -23.61 9.46 -13.16
N SER A 197 -24.00 8.29 -13.64
CA SER A 197 -24.40 8.10 -15.03
C SER A 197 -25.65 7.23 -15.12
N ASN A 198 -26.48 7.54 -16.07
CA ASN A 198 -27.66 6.75 -16.41
C ASN A 198 -27.67 6.47 -17.90
N ARG A 199 -28.03 5.24 -18.23
CA ARG A 199 -28.20 4.79 -19.61
C ARG A 199 -29.67 4.51 -19.87
N SER A 200 -30.18 5.04 -20.96
CA SER A 200 -31.54 4.79 -21.40
C SER A 200 -31.60 4.55 -22.90
N ARG A 201 -32.59 3.78 -23.33
CA ARG A 201 -32.90 3.61 -24.74
C ARG A 201 -34.07 4.50 -25.08
N LEU A 202 -33.93 5.30 -26.14
CA LEU A 202 -34.98 6.12 -26.68
C LEU A 202 -35.86 5.31 -27.63
N LEU A 203 -37.16 5.49 -27.53
CA LEU A 203 -38.15 4.79 -28.33
C LEU A 203 -38.60 5.61 -29.55
N SER A 204 -38.63 6.93 -29.38
CA SER A 204 -39.06 7.85 -30.39
C SER A 204 -38.04 7.98 -31.54
N GLU A 205 -38.53 8.33 -32.72
CA GLU A 205 -37.67 8.58 -33.88
C GLU A 205 -37.06 9.98 -33.84
N ARG A 206 -35.80 10.08 -34.23
CA ARG A 206 -35.03 11.32 -34.24
C ARG A 206 -35.71 12.38 -35.10
N GLY A 207 -35.56 13.65 -34.71
CA GLY A 207 -36.14 14.78 -35.43
C GLY A 207 -37.66 14.99 -35.25
N THR A 208 -38.37 14.11 -34.47
CA THR A 208 -39.78 14.26 -34.16
C THR A 208 -40.02 15.01 -32.85
N ASP A 209 -41.24 15.54 -32.65
CA ASP A 209 -41.62 16.18 -31.39
C ASP A 209 -41.60 15.16 -30.23
N ALA A 210 -42.06 13.93 -30.46
CA ALA A 210 -42.01 12.84 -29.49
C ALA A 210 -40.59 12.55 -29.03
N PHE A 211 -39.58 12.69 -29.90
CA PHE A 211 -38.17 12.54 -29.52
C PHE A 211 -37.72 13.66 -28.59
N ALA A 212 -38.09 14.90 -28.86
CA ALA A 212 -37.79 16.05 -28.04
C ALA A 212 -38.48 15.93 -26.65
N ASP A 213 -39.75 15.50 -26.62
CA ASP A 213 -40.49 15.23 -25.37
C ASP A 213 -39.81 14.14 -24.53
N GLU A 214 -39.39 13.04 -25.18
CA GLU A 214 -38.70 11.96 -24.48
C GLU A 214 -37.36 12.42 -23.89
N LEU A 215 -36.55 13.17 -24.64
CA LEU A 215 -35.32 13.76 -24.15
C LEU A 215 -35.56 14.73 -22.99
N SER A 216 -36.59 15.59 -23.08
CA SER A 216 -36.99 16.52 -22.02
C SER A 216 -37.33 15.76 -20.73
N GLY A 217 -38.05 14.64 -20.83
CA GLY A 217 -38.36 13.77 -19.69
C GLY A 217 -37.10 13.17 -19.05
N LYS A 218 -36.10 12.75 -19.85
CA LYS A 218 -34.83 12.25 -19.33
C LYS A 218 -34.02 13.34 -18.65
N LEU A 219 -34.00 14.53 -19.24
CA LEU A 219 -33.34 15.71 -18.65
C LEU A 219 -33.98 16.10 -17.32
N SER A 220 -35.32 16.17 -17.28
CA SER A 220 -36.07 16.44 -16.04
C SER A 220 -35.75 15.45 -14.92
N SER A 221 -35.64 14.18 -15.25
CA SER A 221 -35.24 13.14 -14.28
C SER A 221 -33.82 13.35 -13.73
N LEU A 222 -32.89 13.80 -14.58
CA LEU A 222 -31.51 14.10 -14.17
C LEU A 222 -31.46 15.34 -13.26
N ILE A 223 -32.24 16.39 -13.59
CA ILE A 223 -32.36 17.59 -12.75
C ILE A 223 -32.93 17.22 -11.36
N GLN A 224 -34.01 16.42 -11.33
CA GLN A 224 -34.59 15.94 -10.08
C GLN A 224 -33.59 15.12 -9.26
N PHE A 225 -32.82 14.26 -9.90
CA PHE A 225 -31.75 13.49 -9.23
C PHE A 225 -30.71 14.44 -8.62
N ASN A 226 -30.17 15.41 -9.37
CA ASN A 226 -29.21 16.39 -8.85
C ASN A 226 -29.78 17.15 -7.64
N LYS A 227 -31.03 17.63 -7.73
CA LYS A 227 -31.72 18.33 -6.61
C LYS A 227 -31.91 17.42 -5.39
N SER A 228 -32.15 16.11 -5.59
CA SER A 228 -32.35 15.14 -4.49
C SER A 228 -31.07 14.82 -3.71
N GLN A 229 -29.90 14.92 -4.35
CA GLN A 229 -28.60 14.67 -3.71
C GLN A 229 -28.18 15.77 -2.72
N LYS A 230 -29.00 16.85 -2.56
CA LYS A 230 -28.67 18.04 -1.75
C LYS A 230 -27.30 18.62 -2.11
N SER A 231 -26.94 18.52 -3.39
CA SER A 231 -25.72 19.11 -3.93
C SER A 231 -25.68 20.61 -3.65
N GLU A 232 -24.53 21.13 -3.21
CA GLU A 232 -24.28 22.56 -3.09
C GLU A 232 -24.17 23.24 -4.48
N HIS A 233 -24.04 22.44 -5.53
CA HIS A 233 -23.83 22.90 -6.91
C HIS A 233 -25.01 22.55 -7.78
N THR A 234 -25.77 23.58 -8.16
CA THR A 234 -26.93 23.44 -9.05
C THR A 234 -26.48 23.07 -10.47
N LEU A 235 -27.15 22.10 -11.07
CA LEU A 235 -27.02 21.80 -12.50
C LEU A 235 -27.55 22.94 -13.35
N ASN A 236 -26.65 23.70 -13.99
CA ASN A 236 -26.98 24.87 -14.78
C ASN A 236 -26.61 24.73 -16.26
N MET A 237 -26.00 23.64 -16.67
CA MET A 237 -25.60 23.39 -18.04
C MET A 237 -25.79 21.91 -18.42
N SER A 238 -26.27 21.67 -19.61
CA SER A 238 -26.40 20.34 -20.20
C SER A 238 -25.82 20.35 -21.62
N LEU A 239 -24.79 19.51 -21.81
CA LEU A 239 -24.07 19.37 -23.08
C LEU A 239 -24.55 18.12 -23.80
N TYR A 240 -24.74 18.23 -25.10
CA TYR A 240 -25.21 17.13 -25.94
C TYR A 240 -24.17 16.80 -27.02
N ALA A 241 -23.83 15.54 -27.16
CA ALA A 241 -23.09 14.99 -28.29
C ALA A 241 -24.03 14.07 -29.10
N GLY A 242 -23.99 14.19 -30.39
CA GLY A 242 -24.85 13.43 -31.32
C GLY A 242 -26.25 13.98 -31.52
N LEU A 243 -26.58 15.17 -31.01
CA LEU A 243 -27.74 15.98 -31.47
C LEU A 243 -27.30 16.99 -32.53
N ASP A 244 -28.17 17.30 -33.44
CA ASP A 244 -28.03 18.47 -34.30
C ASP A 244 -28.71 19.73 -33.70
N GLU A 245 -28.46 20.90 -34.28
CA GLU A 245 -29.02 22.16 -33.77
C GLU A 245 -30.55 22.23 -33.90
N PHE A 246 -31.15 21.55 -34.86
CA PHE A 246 -32.60 21.51 -35.00
C PHE A 246 -33.24 20.70 -33.83
N GLU A 247 -32.72 19.55 -33.53
CA GLU A 247 -33.15 18.71 -32.40
C GLU A 247 -32.95 19.45 -31.06
N LEU A 248 -31.78 20.12 -30.90
CA LEU A 248 -31.46 20.87 -29.70
C LEU A 248 -32.40 22.05 -29.50
N ASN A 249 -32.75 22.78 -30.58
CA ASN A 249 -33.68 23.91 -30.50
C ASN A 249 -35.10 23.47 -30.12
N ARG A 250 -35.55 22.30 -30.59
CA ARG A 250 -36.80 21.68 -30.12
C ARG A 250 -36.74 21.36 -28.63
N LEU A 251 -35.65 20.78 -28.18
CA LEU A 251 -35.47 20.47 -26.77
C LEU A 251 -35.41 21.74 -25.89
N ARG A 252 -34.75 22.84 -26.39
CA ARG A 252 -34.73 24.13 -25.71
C ARG A 252 -36.14 24.72 -25.55
N ALA A 253 -36.99 24.55 -26.55
CA ALA A 253 -38.37 25.03 -26.50
C ALA A 253 -39.22 24.31 -25.44
N LEU A 254 -38.85 23.08 -25.05
CA LEU A 254 -39.48 22.24 -24.01
C LEU A 254 -38.81 22.35 -22.63
N ASN A 255 -37.69 23.09 -22.52
CA ASN A 255 -36.98 23.21 -21.26
C ASN A 255 -37.72 24.14 -20.30
N PHE A 256 -38.20 23.62 -19.20
CA PHE A 256 -38.96 24.33 -18.16
C PHE A 256 -38.10 24.94 -17.05
N ASP A 257 -36.79 24.63 -17.03
CA ASP A 257 -35.85 25.17 -16.04
C ASP A 257 -35.09 26.37 -16.68
N PRO A 258 -35.43 27.62 -16.30
CA PRO A 258 -34.83 28.80 -16.90
C PRO A 258 -33.35 28.97 -16.60
N ASP A 259 -32.86 28.33 -15.54
CA ASP A 259 -31.47 28.40 -15.12
C ASP A 259 -30.57 27.37 -15.83
N LEU A 260 -31.19 26.42 -16.55
CA LEU A 260 -30.47 25.37 -17.26
C LEU A 260 -30.24 25.72 -18.73
N ASN A 261 -29.02 25.83 -19.12
CA ASN A 261 -28.60 26.10 -20.49
C ASN A 261 -28.26 24.80 -21.25
N LEU A 262 -28.75 24.64 -22.44
CA LEU A 262 -28.55 23.48 -23.30
C LEU A 262 -27.65 23.83 -24.49
N PHE A 263 -26.58 23.05 -24.70
CA PHE A 263 -25.60 23.27 -25.77
C PHE A 263 -25.22 21.96 -26.47
N ILE A 264 -24.87 22.03 -27.74
CA ILE A 264 -24.06 21.02 -28.39
C ILE A 264 -22.66 21.06 -27.73
N ILE A 265 -22.06 19.94 -27.48
CA ILE A 265 -20.72 19.88 -26.91
C ILE A 265 -19.70 20.60 -27.82
N PRO A 266 -19.03 21.64 -27.35
CA PRO A 266 -18.05 22.34 -28.17
C PRO A 266 -16.74 21.56 -28.23
N GLN A 267 -16.03 21.71 -29.34
CA GLN A 267 -14.62 21.25 -29.40
C GLN A 267 -13.77 22.08 -28.42
N THR A 268 -13.12 21.40 -27.50
CA THR A 268 -12.31 22.06 -26.47
C THR A 268 -10.94 22.51 -27.01
N PRO A 269 -10.30 23.57 -26.44
CA PRO A 269 -9.04 24.13 -26.94
C PRO A 269 -7.82 23.18 -26.87
N ASN A 270 -7.92 22.11 -26.11
CA ASN A 270 -6.90 21.07 -26.04
C ASN A 270 -6.95 20.06 -27.20
N ILE A 271 -7.88 20.27 -28.16
CA ILE A 271 -8.02 19.41 -29.34
C ILE A 271 -7.80 20.29 -30.58
N LYS A 272 -6.91 19.83 -31.45
CA LYS A 272 -6.59 20.48 -32.71
C LYS A 272 -6.80 19.51 -33.87
N ASN A 273 -7.45 20.01 -34.91
CA ASN A 273 -7.59 19.30 -36.17
C ASN A 273 -6.37 19.58 -37.04
N GLY A 274 -5.65 18.53 -37.44
CA GLY A 274 -4.51 18.57 -38.35
C GLY A 274 -4.94 18.49 -39.85
N PHE A 275 -6.23 18.45 -40.10
CA PHE A 275 -6.85 18.47 -41.44
C PHE A 275 -7.66 19.74 -41.62
N VAL A 276 -7.95 20.09 -42.83
CA VAL A 276 -8.90 21.19 -43.11
C VAL A 276 -10.26 20.76 -42.59
N MET A 277 -10.87 21.60 -41.73
CA MET A 277 -12.23 21.33 -41.21
C MET A 277 -13.17 21.17 -42.38
N ASP A 278 -13.58 19.94 -42.63
CA ASP A 278 -14.63 19.60 -43.57
C ASP A 278 -15.97 19.59 -42.82
N GLU A 279 -17.04 19.95 -43.48
CA GLU A 279 -18.41 19.92 -42.94
C GLU A 279 -18.83 18.51 -42.45
N THR A 280 -18.08 17.47 -42.86
CA THR A 280 -18.32 16.09 -42.48
C THR A 280 -17.77 15.70 -41.07
N PHE A 281 -16.90 16.53 -40.47
CA PHE A 281 -16.37 16.22 -39.13
C PHE A 281 -17.29 16.80 -38.05
N ASP A 282 -18.09 15.94 -37.44
CA ASP A 282 -18.85 16.26 -36.25
C ASP A 282 -18.12 15.83 -34.99
N PHE A 283 -17.69 16.81 -34.19
CA PHE A 283 -16.99 16.58 -32.94
C PHE A 283 -17.80 15.73 -31.96
N GLY A 284 -19.11 15.99 -31.88
CA GLY A 284 -20.01 15.28 -30.97
C GLY A 284 -20.12 13.79 -31.32
N SER A 285 -20.25 13.49 -32.61
CA SER A 285 -20.31 12.08 -33.06
C SER A 285 -19.02 11.31 -32.75
N PHE A 286 -17.85 11.95 -32.83
CA PHE A 286 -16.56 11.34 -32.54
C PHE A 286 -16.13 11.42 -31.06
N ILE A 287 -17.04 11.78 -30.15
CA ILE A 287 -16.69 12.04 -28.75
C ILE A 287 -16.01 10.83 -28.06
N TYR A 288 -16.46 9.60 -28.31
CA TYR A 288 -15.88 8.38 -27.74
C TYR A 288 -14.44 8.12 -28.22
N PRO A 289 -14.15 8.08 -29.52
CA PRO A 289 -12.77 7.93 -29.98
C PRO A 289 -11.89 9.12 -29.58
N ILE A 290 -12.40 10.34 -29.53
CA ILE A 290 -11.67 11.51 -29.02
C ILE A 290 -11.32 11.32 -27.54
N ALA A 291 -12.29 11.00 -26.71
CA ALA A 291 -12.10 10.77 -25.28
C ALA A 291 -11.10 9.64 -24.99
N GLY A 292 -11.10 8.60 -25.83
CA GLY A 292 -10.17 7.47 -25.71
C GLY A 292 -8.68 7.82 -25.85
N PHE A 293 -8.33 9.02 -26.33
CA PHE A 293 -6.96 9.53 -26.30
C PHE A 293 -6.55 10.02 -24.91
N PHE A 294 -7.48 10.44 -24.07
CA PHE A 294 -7.22 11.00 -22.74
C PHE A 294 -7.21 9.87 -21.71
N ALA A 295 -6.07 9.21 -21.57
CA ALA A 295 -5.88 8.17 -20.56
C ALA A 295 -5.49 8.80 -19.22
N GLY A 296 -6.10 8.33 -18.12
CA GLY A 296 -5.69 8.67 -16.77
C GLY A 296 -4.37 8.01 -16.36
N ILE A 297 -4.05 8.11 -15.06
CA ILE A 297 -2.82 7.52 -14.49
C ILE A 297 -2.75 6.01 -14.72
N LYS A 298 -3.88 5.33 -14.57
CA LYS A 298 -4.05 3.91 -14.90
C LYS A 298 -5.29 3.77 -15.79
N PRO A 299 -5.12 3.65 -17.10
CA PRO A 299 -6.26 3.43 -18.01
C PRO A 299 -6.82 2.01 -17.82
N ILE A 300 -8.12 1.87 -18.03
CA ILE A 300 -8.74 0.56 -18.18
C ILE A 300 -8.17 -0.10 -19.42
N ASN A 301 -7.85 -1.39 -19.31
CA ASN A 301 -7.44 -2.21 -20.42
C ASN A 301 -8.03 -3.62 -20.32
N LEU A 302 -9.30 -3.72 -20.70
CA LEU A 302 -10.03 -4.98 -20.69
C LEU A 302 -9.38 -6.06 -21.58
N PHE A 303 -8.63 -5.68 -22.61
CA PHE A 303 -7.90 -6.64 -23.43
C PHE A 303 -6.76 -7.33 -22.63
N ALA A 304 -6.05 -6.56 -21.82
CA ALA A 304 -5.02 -7.12 -20.95
C ALA A 304 -5.63 -7.97 -19.83
N ALA A 305 -6.75 -7.56 -19.28
CA ALA A 305 -7.50 -8.31 -18.29
C ALA A 305 -8.07 -9.62 -18.88
N PHE A 306 -8.63 -9.57 -20.09
CA PHE A 306 -9.13 -10.73 -20.84
C PHE A 306 -8.01 -11.75 -21.12
N LYS A 307 -6.83 -11.28 -21.56
CA LYS A 307 -5.68 -12.18 -21.74
C LYS A 307 -5.28 -12.87 -20.44
N LYS A 308 -5.30 -12.16 -19.32
CA LYS A 308 -4.98 -12.74 -18.01
C LYS A 308 -6.03 -13.76 -17.55
N SER A 309 -7.31 -13.52 -17.81
CA SER A 309 -8.40 -14.45 -17.47
C SER A 309 -8.36 -15.71 -18.34
N ASN A 310 -7.85 -15.62 -19.57
CA ASN A 310 -7.68 -16.74 -20.48
C ASN A 310 -6.37 -17.52 -20.28
N VAL A 311 -5.41 -16.98 -19.54
CA VAL A 311 -4.31 -17.78 -19.04
C VAL A 311 -4.90 -18.75 -18.03
N VAL A 312 -5.30 -19.94 -18.51
CA VAL A 312 -5.50 -21.09 -17.62
C VAL A 312 -4.24 -21.14 -16.78
N LYS A 313 -4.31 -20.79 -15.51
CA LYS A 313 -3.28 -21.18 -14.57
C LYS A 313 -3.19 -22.69 -14.78
N LYS A 314 -2.21 -23.17 -15.54
CA LYS A 314 -1.82 -24.56 -15.49
C LYS A 314 -1.45 -24.79 -14.03
N GLU A 315 -2.44 -25.08 -13.23
CA GLU A 315 -2.19 -25.63 -11.92
C GLU A 315 -1.43 -26.89 -12.21
N LEU A 316 -0.14 -26.86 -11.90
CA LEU A 316 0.66 -28.08 -11.93
C LEU A 316 -0.18 -29.15 -11.21
N PRO A 317 -0.46 -30.29 -11.84
CA PRO A 317 -1.19 -31.37 -11.20
C PRO A 317 -0.66 -31.57 -9.79
N PHE A 318 -1.52 -31.87 -8.85
CA PHE A 318 -1.16 -32.02 -7.43
C PHE A 318 0.08 -32.91 -7.24
N GLU A 319 0.27 -33.91 -8.09
CA GLU A 319 1.41 -34.79 -8.14
C GLU A 319 2.73 -34.06 -8.39
N TYR A 320 2.76 -33.04 -9.24
CA TYR A 320 3.96 -32.24 -9.47
C TYR A 320 4.18 -31.17 -8.37
N LYS A 321 3.11 -30.64 -7.79
CA LYS A 321 3.24 -29.75 -6.60
C LYS A 321 3.82 -30.49 -5.40
N ALA A 322 3.43 -31.76 -5.21
CA ALA A 322 3.97 -32.63 -4.16
C ALA A 322 5.45 -32.95 -4.37
N LEU A 323 5.94 -32.98 -5.62
CA LEU A 323 7.35 -33.24 -5.96
C LEU A 323 8.26 -32.01 -5.86
N ILE A 324 7.70 -30.77 -5.87
CA ILE A 324 8.51 -29.54 -5.80
C ILE A 324 9.26 -29.45 -4.45
N LEU A 325 8.59 -29.80 -3.36
CA LEU A 325 9.19 -29.72 -2.04
C LEU A 325 10.34 -30.71 -1.83
N PRO A 326 10.22 -32.00 -2.17
CA PRO A 326 11.36 -32.94 -2.11
C PRO A 326 12.46 -32.59 -3.11
N ALA A 327 12.12 -32.10 -4.33
CA ALA A 327 13.13 -31.67 -5.29
C ALA A 327 13.92 -30.45 -4.79
N ALA A 328 13.27 -29.48 -4.16
CA ALA A 328 13.92 -28.34 -3.52
C ALA A 328 14.83 -28.79 -2.35
N MET A 329 14.37 -29.75 -1.53
CA MET A 329 15.17 -30.34 -0.46
C MET A 329 16.43 -31.05 -1.00
N ILE A 330 16.28 -31.83 -2.07
CA ILE A 330 17.42 -32.52 -2.71
C ILE A 330 18.41 -31.48 -3.26
N LEU A 331 17.93 -30.40 -3.89
CA LEU A 331 18.79 -29.32 -4.41
C LEU A 331 19.58 -28.64 -3.29
N ILE A 332 18.92 -28.35 -2.16
CA ILE A 332 19.55 -27.76 -0.98
C ILE A 332 20.61 -28.73 -0.43
N CYS A 333 20.29 -30.02 -0.30
CA CYS A 333 21.24 -31.04 0.14
C CYS A 333 22.46 -31.14 -0.78
N LEU A 334 22.28 -31.09 -2.11
CA LEU A 334 23.37 -31.08 -3.07
C LEU A 334 24.27 -29.85 -2.95
N ILE A 335 23.69 -28.69 -2.72
CA ILE A 335 24.44 -27.44 -2.47
C ILE A 335 25.26 -27.57 -1.17
N PHE A 336 24.65 -28.04 -0.08
CA PHE A 336 25.34 -28.26 1.18
C PHE A 336 26.46 -29.29 1.03
N PHE A 337 26.22 -30.38 0.32
CA PHE A 337 27.22 -31.40 0.06
C PHE A 337 28.38 -30.85 -0.79
N GLY A 338 28.10 -30.07 -1.80
CA GLY A 338 29.11 -29.39 -2.64
C GLY A 338 29.98 -28.41 -1.83
N VAL A 339 29.34 -27.58 -0.98
CA VAL A 339 30.05 -26.64 -0.10
C VAL A 339 30.89 -27.41 0.92
N PHE A 340 30.34 -28.46 1.55
CA PHE A 340 31.08 -29.29 2.53
C PHE A 340 32.27 -29.99 1.89
N PHE A 341 32.10 -30.54 0.68
CA PHE A 341 33.20 -31.19 -0.04
C PHE A 341 34.29 -30.21 -0.46
N GLY A 342 33.87 -29.00 -0.90
CA GLY A 342 34.79 -27.90 -1.21
C GLY A 342 35.60 -27.42 -0.01
N LEU A 343 34.90 -27.24 1.14
CA LEU A 343 35.59 -26.89 2.40
C LEU A 343 36.54 -27.99 2.87
N LYS A 344 36.12 -29.26 2.78
CA LYS A 344 36.99 -30.40 3.12
C LYS A 344 38.24 -30.46 2.26
N TYR A 345 38.07 -30.28 0.92
CA TYR A 345 39.20 -30.26 -0.02
C TYR A 345 40.17 -29.10 0.24
N SER A 346 39.61 -27.89 0.49
CA SER A 346 40.40 -26.72 0.87
C SER A 346 41.13 -26.91 2.19
N ALA A 347 40.47 -27.50 3.19
CA ALA A 347 41.07 -27.79 4.49
C ALA A 347 42.18 -28.83 4.39
N GLN A 348 42.02 -29.90 3.60
CA GLN A 348 43.07 -30.90 3.37
C GLN A 348 44.31 -30.28 2.69
N LYS A 349 44.10 -29.46 1.67
CA LYS A 349 45.19 -28.77 0.96
C LYS A 349 45.93 -27.76 1.88
N SER A 350 45.20 -27.09 2.75
CA SER A 350 45.75 -26.20 3.77
C SER A 350 46.54 -27.01 4.83
N LEU A 351 46.03 -28.17 5.20
CA LEU A 351 46.69 -29.07 6.16
C LEU A 351 48.05 -29.63 5.62
N GLU A 352 48.05 -30.03 4.34
CA GLU A 352 49.29 -30.51 3.67
C GLU A 352 50.31 -29.37 3.56
N ALA A 353 49.89 -28.15 3.19
CA ALA A 353 50.77 -26.98 3.17
C ALA A 353 51.32 -26.63 4.54
N SER A 354 50.45 -26.69 5.56
CA SER A 354 50.85 -26.47 6.97
C SER A 354 51.80 -27.52 7.47
N ASN A 355 51.56 -28.80 7.16
CA ASN A 355 52.46 -29.90 7.55
C ASN A 355 53.85 -29.78 6.89
N THR A 356 53.88 -29.36 5.61
CA THR A 356 55.14 -29.13 4.91
C THR A 356 55.91 -27.96 5.54
N TYR A 357 55.19 -26.89 5.91
CA TYR A 357 55.80 -25.75 6.59
C TYR A 357 56.34 -26.10 7.98
N ILE A 358 55.59 -26.91 8.76
CA ILE A 358 56.00 -27.35 10.11
C ILE A 358 57.16 -28.36 10.05
N SER A 359 57.25 -29.14 8.96
CA SER A 359 58.28 -30.16 8.83
C SER A 359 59.61 -29.61 8.32
N ASP A 360 59.66 -28.36 7.88
CA ASP A 360 60.86 -27.69 7.44
C ASP A 360 61.79 -27.41 8.67
N PRO A 361 63.03 -27.92 8.68
CA PRO A 361 63.95 -27.72 9.81
C PRO A 361 64.24 -26.27 10.14
N ASN A 362 64.23 -25.38 9.15
CA ASN A 362 64.46 -23.93 9.36
C ASN A 362 63.30 -23.27 10.07
N ASN A 363 62.04 -23.63 9.70
CA ASN A 363 60.83 -23.13 10.33
C ASN A 363 60.68 -23.65 11.76
N GLN A 364 61.15 -24.91 12.01
CA GLN A 364 61.16 -25.46 13.36
C GLN A 364 62.13 -24.73 14.27
N ALA A 365 63.31 -24.36 13.77
CA ALA A 365 64.30 -23.60 14.54
C ALA A 365 63.77 -22.19 14.87
N GLU A 366 63.20 -21.48 13.90
CA GLU A 366 62.56 -20.15 14.13
C GLU A 366 61.36 -20.24 15.09
N TYR A 367 60.54 -21.30 15.02
CA TYR A 367 59.45 -21.52 15.92
C TYR A 367 59.91 -21.75 17.36
N MET A 368 60.95 -22.52 17.54
CA MET A 368 61.52 -22.75 18.89
C MET A 368 62.06 -21.47 19.51
N GLN A 369 62.77 -20.63 18.74
CA GLN A 369 63.21 -19.31 19.19
C GLN A 369 62.05 -18.39 19.52
N ALA A 370 61.04 -18.32 18.64
CA ALA A 370 59.85 -17.47 18.86
C ALA A 370 59.05 -17.96 20.09
N LYS A 371 58.96 -19.25 20.28
CA LYS A 371 58.29 -19.85 21.45
C LYS A 371 59.01 -19.49 22.75
N GLU A 372 60.37 -19.61 22.79
CA GLU A 372 61.14 -19.25 23.95
C GLU A 372 60.98 -17.78 24.34
N LEU A 373 61.01 -16.87 23.33
CA LEU A 373 60.71 -15.47 23.54
C LEU A 373 59.24 -15.21 24.00
N THR A 374 58.28 -15.98 23.47
CA THR A 374 56.86 -15.82 23.83
C THR A 374 56.63 -16.27 25.28
N ASP A 375 57.26 -17.37 25.68
CA ASP A 375 57.18 -17.89 27.05
C ASP A 375 57.81 -16.89 28.04
N GLU A 376 58.94 -16.24 27.68
CA GLU A 376 59.55 -15.19 28.47
C GLU A 376 58.69 -13.92 28.59
N VAL A 377 58.07 -13.48 27.47
CA VAL A 377 57.15 -12.35 27.47
C VAL A 377 55.91 -12.65 28.30
N SER A 378 55.35 -13.89 28.20
CA SER A 378 54.20 -14.29 28.99
C SER A 378 54.50 -14.33 30.49
N GLY A 379 55.71 -14.77 30.86
CA GLY A 379 56.17 -14.72 32.24
C GLY A 379 56.21 -13.28 32.80
N ILE A 380 56.80 -12.37 32.05
CA ILE A 380 56.84 -10.97 32.41
C ILE A 380 55.45 -10.34 32.49
N GLN A 381 54.57 -10.66 31.56
CA GLN A 381 53.19 -10.16 31.58
C GLN A 381 52.39 -10.67 32.78
N ALA A 382 52.60 -11.92 33.17
CA ALA A 382 51.99 -12.48 34.39
C ALA A 382 52.49 -11.77 35.66
N GLU A 383 53.77 -11.40 35.72
CA GLU A 383 54.33 -10.65 36.85
C GLU A 383 53.74 -9.22 36.88
N ILE A 384 53.62 -8.55 35.74
CA ILE A 384 52.99 -7.23 35.64
C ILE A 384 51.53 -7.29 36.10
N ALA A 385 50.77 -8.23 35.60
CA ALA A 385 49.36 -8.41 36.00
C ALA A 385 49.19 -8.67 37.51
N ASN A 386 50.14 -9.42 38.10
CA ASN A 386 50.15 -9.66 39.55
C ASN A 386 50.43 -8.37 40.33
N ILE A 387 51.40 -7.57 39.90
CA ILE A 387 51.71 -6.29 40.51
C ILE A 387 50.52 -5.29 40.36
N GLU A 388 49.86 -5.26 39.18
CA GLU A 388 48.71 -4.41 38.97
C GLU A 388 47.49 -4.85 39.81
N SER A 389 47.29 -6.17 39.99
CA SER A 389 46.23 -6.68 40.86
C SER A 389 46.42 -6.32 42.30
N ILE A 390 47.67 -6.43 42.79
CA ILE A 390 48.07 -6.04 44.17
C ILE A 390 47.88 -4.52 44.36
N ASN A 391 48.31 -3.73 43.40
CA ASN A 391 48.16 -2.27 43.45
C ASN A 391 46.68 -1.84 43.43
N THR A 392 45.86 -2.53 42.61
CA THR A 392 44.44 -2.29 42.56
C THR A 392 43.73 -2.70 43.84
N ALA A 393 44.11 -3.82 44.41
CA ALA A 393 43.59 -4.29 45.69
C ALA A 393 43.97 -3.34 46.87
N ILE A 394 45.15 -2.77 46.85
CA ILE A 394 45.56 -1.76 47.85
C ILE A 394 44.76 -0.47 47.70
N ASN A 395 44.52 -0.02 46.48
CA ASN A 395 43.82 1.24 46.21
C ASN A 395 42.28 1.15 46.25
N SER A 396 41.69 -0.02 46.13
CA SER A 396 40.25 -0.24 46.11
C SER A 396 39.63 -0.70 47.43
N ASN A 397 40.43 -0.92 48.45
CA ASN A 397 39.89 -1.33 49.77
C ASN A 397 39.16 -0.14 50.42
N PRO A 398 37.87 -0.27 50.66
CA PRO A 398 37.12 0.72 51.42
C PRO A 398 37.64 0.74 52.86
N ASP A 399 38.16 1.87 53.29
CA ASP A 399 38.80 1.99 54.60
C ASP A 399 37.73 2.20 55.70
N LEU A 400 37.44 1.16 56.46
CA LEU A 400 36.59 1.24 57.65
C LEU A 400 37.40 1.67 58.88
N THR A 401 37.44 2.98 59.12
CA THR A 401 38.15 3.53 60.29
C THR A 401 37.33 3.42 61.57
N SER A 402 38.04 3.39 62.72
CA SER A 402 37.42 3.37 64.06
C SER A 402 36.49 4.59 64.27
N ASP A 403 36.81 5.73 63.66
CA ASP A 403 36.04 6.96 63.77
C ASP A 403 34.66 6.82 63.06
N LYS A 404 34.63 6.15 61.88
CA LYS A 404 33.41 5.89 61.16
C LYS A 404 32.51 4.93 61.94
N LEU A 405 33.06 3.90 62.53
CA LEU A 405 32.32 2.96 63.41
C LEU A 405 31.74 3.68 64.64
N THR A 406 32.57 4.49 65.33
CA THR A 406 32.13 5.25 66.49
C THR A 406 31.04 6.24 66.10
N HIS A 407 31.17 6.91 64.98
CA HIS A 407 30.11 7.83 64.50
C HIS A 407 28.80 7.07 64.20
N MET A 408 28.87 5.94 63.52
CA MET A 408 27.66 5.10 63.25
C MET A 408 26.99 4.66 64.53
N ALA A 409 27.77 4.35 65.58
CA ALA A 409 27.23 3.99 66.89
C ALA A 409 26.59 5.20 67.63
N THR A 410 27.11 6.41 67.46
CA THR A 410 26.48 7.60 68.05
C THR A 410 25.16 7.99 67.39
N LEU A 411 24.99 7.65 66.11
CA LEU A 411 23.73 7.93 65.39
C LEU A 411 22.53 7.12 65.88
N THR A 412 22.76 6.12 66.75
CA THR A 412 21.66 5.33 67.40
C THR A 412 20.84 6.21 68.35
N ASN A 413 21.38 7.34 68.82
CA ASN A 413 20.75 8.25 69.78
C ASN A 413 20.19 7.55 71.05
N GLY A 414 20.71 6.36 71.39
CA GLY A 414 20.24 5.59 72.56
C GLY A 414 18.86 4.90 72.39
N VAL A 415 18.23 5.01 71.20
CA VAL A 415 16.91 4.44 70.92
C VAL A 415 17.00 3.23 69.98
N ILE A 416 18.16 2.99 69.41
CA ILE A 416 18.48 1.81 68.60
C ILE A 416 19.53 0.96 69.33
N ALA A 417 19.24 -0.31 69.50
CA ALA A 417 20.21 -1.29 69.99
C ALA A 417 20.85 -1.99 68.79
N LEU A 418 22.14 -1.74 68.55
CA LEU A 418 22.92 -2.46 67.54
C LEU A 418 23.25 -3.86 68.03
N ASN A 419 22.74 -4.91 67.38
CA ASN A 419 22.92 -6.29 67.81
C ASN A 419 24.19 -6.89 67.18
N ALA A 420 24.48 -6.59 65.93
CA ALA A 420 25.68 -6.99 65.24
C ALA A 420 26.04 -6.02 64.12
N MET A 421 27.31 -5.85 63.86
CA MET A 421 27.88 -5.19 62.69
C MET A 421 29.02 -6.04 62.16
N ASP A 422 28.83 -6.59 60.96
CA ASP A 422 29.82 -7.42 60.28
C ASP A 422 30.35 -6.68 59.07
N TYR A 423 31.66 -6.59 58.95
CA TYR A 423 32.35 -5.94 57.84
C TYR A 423 33.02 -6.93 56.93
N ASP A 424 32.64 -6.92 55.66
CA ASP A 424 33.33 -7.68 54.62
C ASP A 424 34.33 -6.74 53.89
N GLY A 425 35.60 -6.96 54.21
CA GLY A 425 36.70 -6.15 53.62
C GLY A 425 36.91 -6.36 52.14
N THR A 426 36.30 -7.37 51.50
CA THR A 426 36.40 -7.62 50.06
C THR A 426 35.39 -6.84 49.28
N THR A 427 34.21 -6.66 49.80
CA THR A 427 33.10 -5.94 49.15
C THR A 427 32.89 -4.53 49.71
N GLY A 428 33.49 -4.23 50.88
CA GLY A 428 33.23 -3.00 51.60
C GLY A 428 31.85 -2.92 52.22
N ALA A 429 31.13 -4.04 52.30
CA ALA A 429 29.80 -4.08 52.86
C ALA A 429 29.83 -4.20 54.38
N ILE A 430 29.01 -3.41 55.04
CA ILE A 430 28.73 -3.52 56.48
C ILE A 430 27.31 -4.01 56.65
N ASN A 431 27.18 -5.24 57.17
CA ASN A 431 25.89 -5.80 57.54
C ASN A 431 25.53 -5.32 58.96
N ILE A 432 24.45 -4.59 59.07
CA ILE A 432 23.96 -4.02 60.34
C ILE A 432 22.69 -4.77 60.73
N SER A 433 22.71 -5.34 61.92
CA SER A 433 21.52 -5.91 62.56
C SER A 433 21.21 -5.12 63.83
N ALA A 434 20.02 -4.60 63.95
CA ALA A 434 19.65 -3.74 65.06
C ALA A 434 18.17 -3.89 65.45
N THR A 435 17.85 -3.38 66.67
CA THR A 435 16.51 -3.39 67.22
C THR A 435 16.11 -1.95 67.63
N ALA A 436 14.97 -1.48 67.19
CA ALA A 436 14.41 -0.17 67.54
C ALA A 436 13.17 -0.28 68.41
N ASN A 437 12.83 0.73 69.16
CA ASN A 437 11.62 0.75 70.00
C ASN A 437 10.37 0.86 69.14
N ASN A 438 10.44 1.52 67.98
CA ASN A 438 9.32 1.65 67.05
C ASN A 438 9.85 1.78 65.58
N GLU A 439 8.93 1.61 64.64
CA GLU A 439 9.21 1.63 63.21
C GLU A 439 9.84 2.95 62.70
N LYS A 440 9.41 4.03 63.24
CA LYS A 440 9.85 5.39 62.83
C LYS A 440 11.31 5.61 63.21
N GLU A 441 11.74 5.11 64.37
CA GLU A 441 13.12 5.19 64.82
C GLU A 441 14.07 4.35 63.95
N ALA A 442 13.64 3.14 63.53
CA ALA A 442 14.42 2.33 62.61
C ALA A 442 14.62 3.05 61.27
N ALA A 443 13.59 3.62 60.70
CA ALA A 443 13.68 4.38 59.44
C ALA A 443 14.55 5.64 59.58
N GLN A 444 14.43 6.36 60.68
CA GLN A 444 15.25 7.54 60.98
C GLN A 444 16.74 7.21 61.16
N TYR A 445 17.06 6.08 61.70
CA TYR A 445 18.45 5.66 61.81
C TYR A 445 19.07 5.41 60.42
N ILE A 446 18.36 4.73 59.55
CA ILE A 446 18.79 4.51 58.16
C ILE A 446 18.97 5.86 57.40
N GLU A 447 18.07 6.82 57.58
CA GLU A 447 18.23 8.15 56.98
C GLU A 447 19.47 8.86 57.51
N ARG A 448 19.71 8.86 58.82
CA ARG A 448 20.92 9.43 59.44
C ARG A 448 22.20 8.78 58.93
N LEU A 449 22.18 7.45 58.69
CA LEU A 449 23.32 6.74 58.10
C LEU A 449 23.56 7.21 56.66
N LYS A 450 22.50 7.46 55.84
CA LYS A 450 22.64 7.98 54.50
C LYS A 450 23.19 9.42 54.50
N GLU A 451 22.80 10.26 55.45
CA GLU A 451 23.31 11.63 55.60
C GLU A 451 24.77 11.72 55.88
N THR A 452 25.44 10.67 56.46
CA THR A 452 26.88 10.66 56.72
C THR A 452 27.73 10.70 55.48
N GLN A 453 27.16 10.36 54.30
CA GLN A 453 27.90 10.23 53.02
C GLN A 453 29.05 9.18 53.03
N TYR A 454 29.14 8.36 54.04
CA TYR A 454 30.17 7.31 54.12
C TYR A 454 29.86 6.15 53.13
N PHE A 455 28.60 6.03 52.71
CA PHE A 455 28.13 4.91 51.95
C PHE A 455 27.78 5.31 50.53
N THR A 456 28.00 4.41 49.58
CA THR A 456 27.52 4.52 48.19
C THR A 456 26.05 4.13 48.09
N GLN A 457 25.66 3.09 48.87
CA GLN A 457 24.33 2.53 48.90
C GLN A 457 24.06 1.95 50.29
N ILE A 458 22.84 2.01 50.76
CA ILE A 458 22.34 1.32 51.95
C ILE A 458 21.08 0.58 51.56
N ASP A 459 21.17 -0.74 51.56
CA ASP A 459 20.04 -1.64 51.29
C ASP A 459 19.34 -1.96 52.60
N TYR A 460 18.09 -1.55 52.70
CA TYR A 460 17.27 -1.74 53.90
C TYR A 460 16.00 -2.49 53.52
N THR A 461 15.79 -3.66 54.06
CA THR A 461 14.69 -4.57 53.74
C THR A 461 13.42 -4.35 54.57
N GLY A 462 13.42 -3.33 55.44
CA GLY A 462 12.32 -3.06 56.36
C GLY A 462 12.57 -3.66 57.76
N TYR A 463 11.52 -3.72 58.54
CA TYR A 463 11.57 -4.18 59.94
C TYR A 463 10.55 -5.32 60.18
N ALA A 464 10.82 -6.14 61.21
CA ALA A 464 9.92 -7.18 61.70
C ALA A 464 9.76 -7.07 63.19
N GLN A 465 8.52 -7.27 63.70
CA GLN A 465 8.28 -7.27 65.14
C GLN A 465 8.90 -8.51 65.75
N VAL A 466 9.84 -8.36 66.67
CA VAL A 466 10.49 -9.46 67.35
C VAL A 466 9.72 -9.78 68.64
N SER A 467 8.98 -10.89 68.61
CA SER A 467 8.36 -11.44 69.82
C SER A 467 9.37 -12.40 70.45
N SER A 468 9.83 -12.08 71.66
CA SER A 468 10.69 -12.98 72.41
C SER A 468 9.92 -14.24 72.87
N SER A 469 10.05 -15.36 72.17
CA SER A 469 9.65 -16.69 72.69
C SER A 469 10.70 -17.15 73.67
N GLY A 470 10.43 -16.94 74.93
CA GLY A 470 11.38 -17.37 75.98
C GLY A 470 11.27 -18.84 76.29
N THR A 471 12.44 -19.53 76.30
CA THR A 471 12.62 -20.78 77.09
C THR A 471 12.78 -20.40 78.53
N GLN A 472 11.91 -20.90 79.38
CA GLN A 472 11.93 -20.69 80.85
C GLN A 472 13.22 -21.23 81.46
N THR A 473 13.93 -20.37 82.18
CA THR A 473 14.64 -20.77 83.38
C THR A 473 14.35 -19.69 84.46
N THR A 474 13.78 -20.15 85.55
CA THR A 474 13.34 -19.40 86.71
C THR A 474 14.45 -18.57 87.30
N THR A 475 14.28 -17.22 87.34
CA THR A 475 14.65 -16.42 88.57
C THR A 475 13.91 -15.06 88.44
N THR A 476 13.22 -14.76 89.49
CA THR A 476 12.40 -13.58 89.75
C THR A 476 13.21 -12.27 89.62
N THR A 477 12.87 -11.38 88.68
CA THR A 477 12.97 -9.95 88.92
C THR A 477 12.12 -9.24 87.86
N THR A 478 11.25 -8.36 88.32
CA THR A 478 10.38 -7.42 87.56
C THR A 478 11.15 -6.67 86.50
N GLY A 479 10.81 -6.92 85.18
CA GLY A 479 11.35 -6.16 84.08
C GLY A 479 10.35 -6.10 82.94
N THR A 480 9.91 -4.94 82.62
CA THR A 480 9.05 -4.49 81.54
C THR A 480 9.37 -5.19 80.25
N THR A 481 8.45 -5.91 79.64
CA THR A 481 8.50 -6.44 78.28
C THR A 481 8.46 -5.29 77.28
N SER A 482 9.60 -4.92 76.73
CA SER A 482 9.70 -4.04 75.58
C SER A 482 9.67 -4.89 74.29
N SER A 483 8.59 -4.83 73.57
CA SER A 483 8.50 -5.34 72.19
C SER A 483 9.31 -4.42 71.28
N GLY A 484 10.43 -4.93 70.75
CA GLY A 484 11.26 -4.18 69.82
C GLY A 484 11.02 -4.58 68.35
N PHE A 485 11.37 -3.71 67.43
CA PHE A 485 11.33 -3.95 66.00
C PHE A 485 12.75 -4.22 65.50
N GLY A 486 13.01 -5.46 65.15
CA GLY A 486 14.29 -5.89 64.53
C GLY A 486 14.35 -5.48 63.07
N PHE A 487 15.48 -4.97 62.65
CA PHE A 487 15.75 -4.65 61.25
C PHE A 487 17.19 -4.98 60.88
N SER A 488 17.43 -5.19 59.59
CA SER A 488 18.77 -5.38 59.04
C SER A 488 18.99 -4.46 57.84
N ALA A 489 20.19 -3.99 57.70
CA ALA A 489 20.63 -3.18 56.53
C ALA A 489 22.02 -3.58 56.09
N VAL A 490 22.29 -3.46 54.82
CA VAL A 490 23.61 -3.63 54.24
C VAL A 490 24.08 -2.29 53.69
N ALA A 491 25.13 -1.76 54.26
CA ALA A 491 25.68 -0.47 53.86
C ALA A 491 27.03 -0.63 53.17
N TYR A 492 27.17 -0.14 51.94
CA TYR A 492 28.40 -0.27 51.17
C TYR A 492 29.25 1.02 51.31
N LEU A 493 30.42 0.87 51.87
CA LEU A 493 31.35 1.97 52.05
C LEU A 493 31.84 2.54 50.71
N LYS A 494 31.99 3.83 50.64
CA LYS A 494 32.69 4.46 49.50
C LYS A 494 34.17 4.03 49.52
N ALA A 495 34.71 3.67 48.36
CA ALA A 495 36.12 3.46 48.19
C ALA A 495 36.90 4.71 48.66
N GLY A 496 37.94 4.50 49.42
CA GLY A 496 38.78 5.59 49.92
C GLY A 496 39.51 6.27 48.76
N GLY A 497 38.98 7.39 48.26
CA GLY A 497 39.71 8.28 47.42
C GLY A 497 40.64 9.10 48.30
N THR A 498 41.91 8.94 48.14
CA THR A 498 42.92 9.89 48.68
C THR A 498 42.61 11.28 48.20
N GLN A 499 42.34 12.23 49.13
CA GLN A 499 42.38 13.66 48.85
C GLN A 499 43.79 14.04 48.42
#